data_ab39ab40d962298e075eb3493423024c
#
_entry.id   ab39ab40d962298e075eb3493423024c
#
_cell.length_a   1.000
_cell.length_b   1.000
_cell.length_c   1.000
_cell.angle_alpha   90.00
_cell.angle_beta   90.00
_cell.angle_gamma   90.00
#
_symmetry.space_group_name_H-M   'P 1'
#
loop_
_entity.id
_entity.type
_entity.pdbx_description
1 polymer ?
#
loop_
_entity_poly.entity_id
_entity_poly.type
_entity_poly.pdbx_seq_one_letter_code
_entity_poly.pdbx_strand_id
1 'polypeptide(L)'
;MTFPQYRKYSNSKVFFKINSDSNWSEIQIIGKRYQYRNFIATIHPDRMFVLDLIACRLGILQASADEFENLYKSNQLQHVS
;
A
#
# COMPACT_ATOMS: atom_id res chain seq x y z
N MET A 1 -12.59 -9.29 10.45
CA MET A 1 -11.65 -8.91 9.36
C MET A 1 -10.23 -8.99 9.91
N THR A 2 -9.34 -9.63 9.19
CA THR A 2 -7.96 -9.82 9.63
C THR A 2 -7.03 -8.83 8.92
N PHE A 3 -6.03 -8.34 9.63
CA PHE A 3 -4.99 -7.49 9.09
C PHE A 3 -3.62 -8.13 9.37
N PRO A 4 -2.60 -7.78 8.57
CA PRO A 4 -2.63 -6.85 7.46
C PRO A 4 -3.29 -7.44 6.22
N GLN A 5 -3.78 -6.56 5.34
CA GLN A 5 -4.25 -6.94 4.02
C GLN A 5 -3.46 -6.16 2.98
N TYR A 6 -3.31 -6.73 1.79
CA TYR A 6 -2.47 -6.17 0.75
C TYR A 6 -3.28 -5.88 -0.51
N ARG A 7 -3.01 -4.73 -1.12
CA ARG A 7 -3.71 -4.27 -2.32
C ARG A 7 -2.71 -3.62 -3.28
N LYS A 8 -3.14 -3.45 -4.52
CA LYS A 8 -2.35 -2.75 -5.53
C LYS A 8 -3.29 -2.11 -6.55
N TYR A 9 -2.80 -1.08 -7.24
CA TYR A 9 -3.51 -0.59 -8.42
C TYR A 9 -3.29 -1.56 -9.59
N SER A 10 -4.24 -1.57 -10.53
CA SER A 10 -4.22 -2.47 -11.69
C SER A 10 -2.98 -2.27 -12.59
N ASN A 11 -2.36 -1.08 -12.55
CA ASN A 11 -1.14 -0.80 -13.30
C ASN A 11 0.14 -1.29 -12.60
N SER A 12 0.00 -1.86 -11.39
CA SER A 12 1.11 -2.37 -10.56
C SER A 12 2.17 -1.32 -10.23
N LYS A 13 1.80 -0.05 -10.18
CA LYS A 13 2.72 1.05 -9.83
C LYS A 13 2.60 1.51 -8.38
N VAL A 14 1.53 1.13 -7.70
CA VAL A 14 1.33 1.49 -6.29
C VAL A 14 0.84 0.25 -5.55
N PHE A 15 1.49 -0.05 -4.44
CA PHE A 15 1.15 -1.19 -3.58
C PHE A 15 0.81 -0.70 -2.18
N PHE A 16 -0.13 -1.36 -1.54
CA PHE A 16 -0.66 -0.96 -0.23
C PHE A 16 -0.58 -2.12 0.75
N LYS A 17 -0.22 -1.80 1.99
CA LYS A 17 -0.35 -2.71 3.13
C LYS A 17 -1.31 -2.06 4.12
N ILE A 18 -2.49 -2.63 4.26
CA ILE A 18 -3.51 -2.11 5.19
C ILE A 18 -3.26 -2.74 6.55
N ASN A 19 -2.71 -1.96 7.47
CA ASN A 19 -2.35 -2.44 8.81
C ASN A 19 -3.56 -2.51 9.73
N SER A 20 -4.54 -1.64 9.53
CA SER A 20 -5.81 -1.60 10.25
C SER A 20 -6.80 -0.78 9.43
N ASP A 21 -8.02 -0.60 9.96
CA ASP A 21 -9.02 0.24 9.30
C ASP A 21 -8.68 1.74 9.32
N SER A 22 -7.61 2.12 10.01
CA SER A 22 -7.20 3.52 10.14
C SER A 22 -5.71 3.75 9.85
N ASN A 23 -4.98 2.72 9.42
CA ASN A 23 -3.55 2.86 9.12
C ASN A 23 -3.17 2.01 7.92
N TRP A 24 -2.47 2.61 6.97
CA TRP A 24 -1.96 1.87 5.81
C TRP A 24 -0.58 2.38 5.40
N SER A 25 0.17 1.50 4.76
CA SER A 25 1.46 1.84 4.17
C SER A 25 1.34 1.76 2.65
N GLU A 26 2.09 2.59 1.96
CA GLU A 26 2.03 2.70 0.51
C GLU A 26 3.44 2.67 -0.06
N ILE A 27 3.64 1.89 -1.11
CA ILE A 27 4.87 1.92 -1.89
C ILE A 27 4.50 2.30 -3.31
N GLN A 28 5.03 3.43 -3.78
CA GLN A 28 4.81 3.94 -5.12
C GLN A 28 6.07 3.74 -5.95
N ILE A 29 5.90 3.16 -7.14
CA ILE A 29 6.99 2.94 -8.08
C ILE A 29 7.02 4.11 -9.05
N ILE A 30 8.11 4.88 -9.02
CA ILE A 30 8.30 6.06 -9.87
C ILE A 30 9.59 5.84 -10.68
N GLY A 31 9.43 5.39 -11.95
CA GLY A 31 10.58 5.01 -12.76
C GLY A 31 11.36 3.86 -12.12
N LYS A 32 12.62 4.10 -11.77
CA LYS A 32 13.48 3.12 -11.12
C LYS A 32 13.53 3.27 -9.60
N ARG A 33 12.70 4.15 -9.04
CA ARG A 33 12.71 4.46 -7.59
C ARG A 33 11.44 3.97 -6.94
N TYR A 34 11.55 3.68 -5.65
CA TYR A 34 10.42 3.32 -4.79
C TYR A 34 10.26 4.38 -3.73
N GLN A 35 9.02 4.81 -3.50
CA GLN A 35 8.69 5.76 -2.44
C GLN A 35 7.77 5.07 -1.45
N TYR A 36 8.21 4.99 -0.17
CA TYR A 36 7.43 4.40 0.90
C TYR A 36 6.84 5.50 1.76
N ARG A 37 5.56 5.36 2.12
CA ARG A 37 4.87 6.25 3.03
C ARG A 37 3.95 5.45 3.94
N ASN A 38 3.75 5.94 5.16
CA ASN A 38 2.77 5.40 6.09
C ASN A 38 1.75 6.49 6.39
N PHE A 39 0.47 6.13 6.41
CA PHE A 39 -0.64 7.06 6.59
C PHE A 39 -1.52 6.61 7.75
N ILE A 40 -2.03 7.59 8.48
CA ILE A 40 -3.03 7.38 9.54
C ILE A 40 -4.30 8.11 9.11
N ALA A 41 -5.40 7.36 9.03
CA ALA A 41 -6.70 7.91 8.64
C ALA A 41 -7.35 8.58 9.84
N THR A 42 -7.20 9.90 9.95
CA THR A 42 -7.76 10.69 11.06
C THR A 42 -9.01 11.45 10.67
N ILE A 43 -9.22 11.68 9.37
CA ILE A 43 -10.38 12.42 8.85
C ILE A 43 -11.22 11.50 7.98
N HIS A 44 -12.47 11.88 7.76
CA HIS A 44 -13.44 11.05 7.04
C HIS A 44 -12.99 10.65 5.62
N PRO A 45 -12.47 11.54 4.78
CA PRO A 45 -12.00 11.15 3.44
C PRO A 45 -10.93 10.05 3.47
N ASP A 46 -10.00 10.11 4.44
CA ASP A 46 -8.95 9.09 4.58
C ASP A 46 -9.55 7.74 4.95
N ARG A 47 -10.54 7.73 5.83
CA ARG A 47 -11.23 6.49 6.23
C ARG A 47 -11.98 5.87 5.06
N MET A 48 -12.60 6.71 4.23
CA MET A 48 -13.27 6.23 3.03
C MET A 48 -12.29 5.61 2.05
N PHE A 49 -11.11 6.20 1.92
CA PHE A 49 -10.05 5.63 1.08
C PHE A 49 -9.64 4.24 1.55
N VAL A 50 -9.44 4.05 2.86
CA VAL A 50 -9.10 2.74 3.42
C VAL A 50 -10.20 1.72 3.11
N LEU A 51 -11.47 2.09 3.25
CA LEU A 51 -12.59 1.21 2.93
C LEU A 51 -12.61 0.84 1.45
N ASP A 52 -12.29 1.78 0.56
CA ASP A 52 -12.18 1.50 -0.88
C ASP A 52 -11.05 0.52 -1.17
N LEU A 53 -9.91 0.65 -0.47
CA LEU A 53 -8.80 -0.30 -0.59
C LEU A 53 -9.25 -1.70 -0.16
N ILE A 54 -9.89 -1.80 1.00
CA ILE A 54 -10.36 -3.09 1.53
C ILE A 54 -11.36 -3.74 0.57
N ALA A 55 -12.27 -2.95 0.00
CA ALA A 55 -13.32 -3.43 -0.90
C ALA A 55 -12.84 -3.64 -2.34
N CYS A 56 -11.59 -3.35 -2.64
CA CYS A 56 -11.04 -3.45 -4.01
C CYS A 56 -11.82 -2.62 -5.03
N ARG A 57 -12.17 -1.39 -4.67
CA ARG A 57 -12.89 -0.48 -5.55
C ARG A 57 -11.94 0.33 -6.43
N LEU A 58 -12.46 0.96 -7.49
CA LEU A 58 -11.74 1.94 -8.31
C LEU A 58 -10.45 1.36 -8.94
N GLY A 59 -10.53 0.12 -9.44
CA GLY A 59 -9.37 -0.51 -10.08
C GLY A 59 -8.32 -1.04 -9.11
N ILE A 60 -8.67 -1.16 -7.83
CA ILE A 60 -7.79 -1.71 -6.81
C ILE A 60 -7.93 -3.24 -6.83
N LEU A 61 -6.80 -3.94 -6.86
CA LEU A 61 -6.73 -5.39 -6.88
C LEU A 61 -6.13 -5.93 -5.59
N GLN A 62 -6.42 -7.19 -5.28
CA GLN A 62 -5.75 -7.88 -4.20
C GLN A 62 -4.28 -8.12 -4.57
N ALA A 63 -3.39 -8.00 -3.60
CA ALA A 63 -1.99 -8.30 -3.76
C ALA A 63 -1.55 -9.29 -2.69
N SER A 64 -0.43 -9.96 -2.91
CA SER A 64 0.13 -10.86 -1.90
C SER A 64 1.06 -10.10 -0.96
N ALA A 65 1.27 -10.68 0.24
CA ALA A 65 2.24 -10.15 1.19
C ALA A 65 3.63 -10.09 0.55
N ASP A 66 3.99 -11.12 -0.22
CA ASP A 66 5.30 -11.21 -0.85
C ASP A 66 5.54 -10.08 -1.83
N GLU A 67 4.54 -9.68 -2.61
CA GLU A 67 4.67 -8.57 -3.55
C GLU A 67 5.04 -7.27 -2.81
N PHE A 68 4.34 -6.97 -1.73
CA PHE A 68 4.61 -5.76 -0.94
C PHE A 68 5.96 -5.85 -0.22
N GLU A 69 6.22 -6.96 0.45
CA GLU A 69 7.43 -7.12 1.27
C GLU A 69 8.70 -7.09 0.42
N ASN A 70 8.66 -7.65 -0.79
CA ASN A 70 9.80 -7.60 -1.71
C ASN A 70 10.10 -6.16 -2.14
N LEU A 71 9.07 -5.38 -2.42
CA LEU A 71 9.23 -3.97 -2.77
C LEU A 71 9.76 -3.17 -1.58
N TYR A 72 9.27 -3.47 -0.38
CA TYR A 72 9.72 -2.80 0.84
C TYR A 72 11.21 -3.05 1.08
N LYS A 73 11.67 -4.29 0.92
CA LYS A 73 13.08 -4.64 1.04
C LYS A 73 13.92 -3.91 0.00
N SER A 74 13.47 -3.83 -1.25
CA SER A 74 14.16 -3.10 -2.31
C SER A 74 14.29 -1.63 -1.97
N ASN A 75 13.23 -1.02 -1.40
CA ASN A 75 13.25 0.37 -0.96
C ASN A 75 14.27 0.59 0.15
N GLN A 76 14.36 -0.34 1.12
CA GLN A 76 15.33 -0.27 2.20
C GLN A 76 16.76 -0.32 1.66
N LEU A 77 17.02 -1.19 0.69
CA LEU A 77 18.35 -1.30 0.08
C LEU A 77 18.74 -0.03 -0.65
N GLN A 78 17.79 0.67 -1.29
CA GLN A 78 18.05 1.93 -1.96
C GLN A 78 18.44 3.04 -0.98
N HIS A 79 17.95 3.01 0.24
CA HIS A 79 18.28 4.01 1.25
C HIS A 79 19.64 3.78 1.91
N VAL A 80 20.20 2.60 1.78
CA VAL A 80 21.48 2.24 2.41
C VAL A 80 22.67 2.62 1.55
N SER A 81 22.46 2.84 0.27
CA SER A 81 23.53 3.18 -0.67
C SER A 81 23.98 4.62 -0.56
#